data_240b09fba853643f9158525fda214a7b
#
_entry.id   240b09fba853643f9158525fda214a7b
#
_cell.length_a   1.000
_cell.length_b   1.000
_cell.length_c   1.000
_cell.angle_alpha   90.00
_cell.angle_beta   90.00
_cell.angle_gamma   90.00
#
_symmetry.space_group_name_H-M   'P 1'
#
loop_
_entity.id
_entity.type
_entity.pdbx_description
1 polymer ?
#
loop_
_entity_poly.entity_id
_entity_poly.type
_entity_poly.pdbx_seq_one_letter_code
_entity_poly.pdbx_strand_id
1 'polypeptide(L)'
;MRLSRYLFLICLLAILPSLSFAESEIAGWGKAKWGMSHAAVKKIYDLNSWEPDKIPTCKMKQKIKIIGRDFGVAFYFDRRSDDGKLYRVVLAHFNNDITDTLWMKSVKEMLVEKYGNPDTFEIHGKMKTSKWEKAQNRLKLTTLTGTNVMCAIEYISRGSESKKL
;
A
#
# COMPACT_ATOMS: atom_id res chain seq x y z
N MET A 1 -1.08 -59.68 -15.06
CA MET A 1 -1.83 -58.77 -14.18
C MET A 1 -0.90 -57.80 -13.42
N ARG A 2 -0.13 -56.92 -14.05
CA ARG A 2 0.73 -55.95 -13.35
C ARG A 2 0.64 -54.50 -13.91
N LEU A 3 -0.15 -54.24 -14.96
CA LEU A 3 -0.28 -52.92 -15.57
C LEU A 3 -1.32 -51.98 -14.88
N SER A 4 -2.24 -52.53 -14.07
CA SER A 4 -3.34 -51.76 -13.46
C SER A 4 -2.91 -50.87 -12.28
N ARG A 5 -1.76 -51.18 -11.65
CA ARG A 5 -1.31 -50.43 -10.44
C ARG A 5 -0.60 -49.08 -10.78
N TYR A 6 -0.03 -48.95 -11.99
CA TYR A 6 0.65 -47.73 -12.37
C TYR A 6 -0.30 -46.67 -12.93
N LEU A 7 -1.45 -47.08 -13.47
CA LEU A 7 -2.45 -46.12 -13.98
C LEU A 7 -3.12 -45.34 -12.83
N PHE A 8 -3.25 -45.93 -11.65
CA PHE A 8 -3.84 -45.26 -10.48
C PHE A 8 -2.90 -44.23 -9.84
N LEU A 9 -1.59 -44.43 -9.97
CA LEU A 9 -0.60 -43.48 -9.39
C LEU A 9 -0.43 -42.21 -10.23
N ILE A 10 -0.66 -42.30 -11.55
CA ILE A 10 -0.54 -41.14 -12.44
C ILE A 10 -1.75 -40.21 -12.32
N CYS A 11 -2.94 -40.72 -12.03
CA CYS A 11 -4.12 -39.87 -11.80
C CYS A 11 -4.11 -39.12 -10.45
N LEU A 12 -3.33 -39.56 -9.46
CA LEU A 12 -3.27 -38.89 -8.16
C LEU A 12 -2.34 -37.66 -8.16
N LEU A 13 -1.42 -37.55 -9.14
CA LEU A 13 -0.52 -36.41 -9.29
C LEU A 13 -1.15 -35.22 -10.03
N ALA A 14 -2.30 -35.41 -10.68
CA ALA A 14 -2.96 -34.36 -11.48
C ALA A 14 -3.93 -33.47 -10.66
N ILE A 15 -4.11 -33.74 -9.35
CA ILE A 15 -4.97 -32.94 -8.46
C ILE A 15 -4.09 -32.31 -7.37
N LEU A 16 -2.98 -31.72 -7.76
CA LEU A 16 -2.40 -30.68 -6.93
C LEU A 16 -3.23 -29.41 -7.21
N PRO A 17 -4.02 -28.91 -6.23
CA PRO A 17 -4.56 -27.58 -6.40
C PRO A 17 -3.34 -26.68 -6.58
N SER A 18 -3.26 -26.02 -7.72
CA SER A 18 -2.38 -24.89 -7.88
C SER A 18 -2.67 -23.99 -6.69
N LEU A 19 -1.75 -23.95 -5.72
CA LEU A 19 -1.73 -22.92 -4.69
C LEU A 19 -1.54 -21.60 -5.44
N SER A 20 -2.62 -21.12 -6.01
CA SER A 20 -2.75 -19.74 -6.41
C SER A 20 -2.54 -18.98 -5.12
N PHE A 21 -1.33 -18.44 -4.93
CA PHE A 21 -1.11 -17.38 -3.95
C PHE A 21 -2.12 -16.31 -4.34
N ALA A 22 -3.24 -16.27 -3.61
CA ALA A 22 -4.24 -15.24 -3.79
C ALA A 22 -3.51 -13.93 -3.57
N GLU A 23 -3.19 -13.27 -4.69
CA GLU A 23 -2.52 -11.99 -4.71
C GLU A 23 -3.34 -11.05 -3.84
N SER A 24 -2.80 -10.60 -2.70
CA SER A 24 -3.57 -9.89 -1.69
C SER A 24 -4.14 -8.61 -2.28
N GLU A 25 -5.44 -8.55 -2.43
CA GLU A 25 -6.14 -7.39 -2.96
C GLU A 25 -5.94 -6.20 -2.01
N ILE A 26 -5.56 -5.04 -2.56
CA ILE A 26 -5.38 -3.81 -1.80
C ILE A 26 -6.76 -3.15 -1.60
N ALA A 27 -7.58 -3.68 -0.69
CA ALA A 27 -8.94 -3.17 -0.44
C ALA A 27 -8.99 -1.89 0.41
N GLY A 28 -7.83 -1.38 0.85
CA GLY A 28 -7.69 -0.23 1.75
C GLY A 28 -6.36 -0.24 2.47
N TRP A 29 -6.33 0.38 3.66
CA TRP A 29 -5.19 0.34 4.56
C TRP A 29 -5.62 0.06 6.00
N GLY A 30 -5.03 -0.95 6.63
CA GLY A 30 -5.43 -1.39 7.97
C GLY A 30 -6.92 -1.75 8.01
N LYS A 31 -7.68 -1.11 8.90
CA LYS A 31 -9.15 -1.27 9.00
C LYS A 31 -9.94 -0.31 8.08
N ALA A 32 -9.28 0.70 7.49
CA ALA A 32 -9.93 1.63 6.56
C ALA A 32 -10.03 1.02 5.17
N LYS A 33 -11.24 0.94 4.63
CA LYS A 33 -11.53 0.43 3.27
C LYS A 33 -11.87 1.59 2.33
N TRP A 34 -11.61 1.41 1.05
CA TRP A 34 -11.99 2.39 0.04
C TRP A 34 -13.48 2.67 0.06
N GLY A 35 -13.84 3.93 -0.15
CA GLY A 35 -15.23 4.39 -0.11
C GLY A 35 -15.82 4.57 1.30
N MET A 36 -15.09 4.24 2.36
CA MET A 36 -15.52 4.61 3.72
C MET A 36 -15.67 6.11 3.85
N SER A 37 -16.69 6.56 4.54
CA SER A 37 -16.89 7.99 4.84
C SER A 37 -15.84 8.49 5.85
N HIS A 38 -15.56 9.79 5.84
CA HIS A 38 -14.70 10.43 6.85
C HIS A 38 -15.16 10.09 8.26
N ALA A 39 -16.46 10.20 8.54
CA ALA A 39 -17.03 9.85 9.84
C ALA A 39 -16.77 8.38 10.25
N ALA A 40 -16.80 7.44 9.28
CA ALA A 40 -16.50 6.04 9.54
C ALA A 40 -15.02 5.81 9.83
N VAL A 41 -14.11 6.46 9.07
CA VAL A 41 -12.66 6.37 9.31
C VAL A 41 -12.30 6.99 10.65
N LYS A 42 -12.91 8.11 11.03
CA LYS A 42 -12.70 8.79 12.32
C LYS A 42 -13.12 7.94 13.53
N LYS A 43 -14.06 7.02 13.38
CA LYS A 43 -14.43 6.05 14.44
C LYS A 43 -13.37 4.97 14.65
N ILE A 44 -12.52 4.73 13.65
CA ILE A 44 -11.48 3.69 13.69
C ILE A 44 -10.13 4.27 14.12
N TYR A 45 -9.85 5.51 13.68
CA TYR A 45 -8.57 6.19 13.89
C TYR A 45 -8.77 7.56 14.50
N ASP A 46 -7.93 7.93 15.45
CA ASP A 46 -7.91 9.28 16.02
C ASP A 46 -7.27 10.25 15.03
N LEU A 47 -8.12 11.00 14.33
CA LEU A 47 -7.73 11.94 13.27
C LEU A 47 -7.64 13.36 13.80
N ASN A 48 -6.70 14.14 13.27
CA ASN A 48 -6.69 15.59 13.39
C ASN A 48 -7.88 16.19 12.64
N SER A 49 -8.13 17.49 12.82
CA SER A 49 -9.01 18.27 11.97
C SER A 49 -8.51 18.26 10.51
N TRP A 50 -9.37 18.70 9.59
CA TRP A 50 -9.00 18.85 8.19
C TRP A 50 -7.75 19.72 8.02
N GLU A 51 -6.80 19.24 7.20
CA GLU A 51 -5.65 20.05 6.81
C GLU A 51 -6.12 21.28 5.99
N PRO A 52 -5.43 22.44 6.08
CA PRO A 52 -5.83 23.67 5.38
C PRO A 52 -5.69 23.57 3.86
N ASP A 53 -4.99 22.57 3.35
CA ASP A 53 -4.71 22.36 1.94
C ASP A 53 -5.98 22.22 1.08
N LYS A 54 -5.87 22.45 -0.23
CA LYS A 54 -6.97 22.31 -1.19
C LYS A 54 -7.51 20.89 -1.25
N ILE A 55 -6.65 19.87 -1.00
CA ILE A 55 -7.04 18.45 -1.05
C ILE A 55 -7.59 18.05 0.32
N PRO A 56 -8.82 17.47 0.38
CA PRO A 56 -9.44 17.02 1.63
C PRO A 56 -8.59 15.94 2.31
N THR A 57 -7.84 16.30 3.34
CA THR A 57 -6.87 15.42 4.02
C THR A 57 -7.01 15.55 5.53
N CYS A 58 -7.00 14.39 6.21
CA CYS A 58 -6.87 14.31 7.67
C CYS A 58 -5.68 13.41 8.02
N LYS A 59 -4.91 13.78 9.04
CA LYS A 59 -3.78 12.98 9.54
C LYS A 59 -4.15 12.26 10.82
N MET A 60 -3.61 11.06 11.01
CA MET A 60 -3.62 10.42 12.32
C MET A 60 -2.83 11.26 13.32
N LYS A 61 -3.32 11.38 14.54
CA LYS A 61 -2.58 12.04 15.64
C LYS A 61 -1.34 11.23 16.02
N GLN A 62 -1.45 9.91 16.04
CA GLN A 62 -0.35 9.03 16.37
C GLN A 62 0.39 8.55 15.12
N LYS A 63 1.71 8.48 15.22
CA LYS A 63 2.54 7.83 14.21
C LYS A 63 2.50 6.32 14.39
N ILE A 64 2.74 5.58 13.31
CA ILE A 64 2.91 4.13 13.34
C ILE A 64 4.39 3.76 13.13
N LYS A 65 4.80 2.61 13.64
CA LYS A 65 6.16 2.10 13.43
C LYS A 65 6.19 1.10 12.27
N ILE A 66 7.07 1.36 11.30
CA ILE A 66 7.38 0.44 10.20
C ILE A 66 8.90 0.28 10.18
N ILE A 67 9.39 -0.96 10.32
CA ILE A 67 10.83 -1.27 10.38
C ILE A 67 11.56 -0.33 11.37
N GLY A 68 10.98 -0.17 12.56
CA GLY A 68 11.54 0.67 13.62
C GLY A 68 11.46 2.19 13.41
N ARG A 69 10.91 2.68 12.31
CA ARG A 69 10.78 4.11 11.99
C ARG A 69 9.36 4.60 12.15
N ASP A 70 9.20 5.85 12.57
CA ASP A 70 7.92 6.49 12.81
C ASP A 70 7.37 7.08 11.51
N PHE A 71 6.24 6.55 11.02
CA PHE A 71 5.53 7.05 9.85
C PHE A 71 4.30 7.84 10.27
N GLY A 72 4.15 9.05 9.74
CA GLY A 72 2.89 9.78 9.75
C GLY A 72 1.92 9.14 8.77
N VAL A 73 0.62 9.12 9.09
CA VAL A 73 -0.43 8.57 8.22
C VAL A 73 -1.42 9.66 7.86
N ALA A 74 -1.66 9.84 6.56
CA ALA A 74 -2.62 10.80 6.03
C ALA A 74 -3.70 10.08 5.20
N PHE A 75 -4.96 10.40 5.47
CA PHE A 75 -6.15 9.91 4.77
C PHE A 75 -6.69 11.00 3.87
N TYR A 76 -6.94 10.67 2.60
CA TYR A 76 -7.43 11.57 1.57
C TYR A 76 -8.84 11.20 1.18
N PHE A 77 -9.73 12.20 1.15
CA PHE A 77 -11.14 12.05 0.86
C PHE A 77 -11.51 12.85 -0.40
N ASP A 78 -12.58 12.46 -1.06
CA ASP A 78 -13.06 13.14 -2.28
C ASP A 78 -13.62 14.54 -2.00
N ARG A 79 -14.07 14.79 -0.75
CA ARG A 79 -14.60 16.08 -0.30
C ARG A 79 -14.38 16.30 1.20
N ARG A 80 -14.44 17.57 1.64
CA ARG A 80 -14.37 17.99 3.06
C ARG A 80 -15.74 17.92 3.73
N SER A 81 -16.17 16.72 4.06
CA SER A 81 -17.42 16.49 4.76
C SER A 81 -17.39 15.14 5.44
N ASP A 82 -18.28 14.91 6.40
CA ASP A 82 -18.35 13.64 7.12
C ASP A 82 -18.75 12.46 6.23
N ASP A 83 -19.40 12.71 5.10
CA ASP A 83 -19.74 11.72 4.08
C ASP A 83 -18.67 11.55 2.99
N GLY A 84 -17.62 12.40 2.97
CA GLY A 84 -16.49 12.34 2.05
C GLY A 84 -15.87 10.94 2.00
N LYS A 85 -15.62 10.41 0.79
CA LYS A 85 -15.18 9.02 0.59
C LYS A 85 -13.68 8.89 0.53
N LEU A 86 -13.16 7.94 1.31
CA LEU A 86 -11.74 7.61 1.34
C LEU A 86 -11.30 7.01 0.00
N TYR A 87 -10.27 7.58 -0.62
CA TYR A 87 -9.72 7.09 -1.87
C TYR A 87 -8.19 6.89 -1.86
N ARG A 88 -7.48 7.46 -0.89
CA ARG A 88 -6.01 7.38 -0.82
C ARG A 88 -5.54 7.42 0.63
N VAL A 89 -4.53 6.63 0.95
CA VAL A 89 -3.81 6.68 2.23
C VAL A 89 -2.32 6.79 1.94
N VAL A 90 -1.65 7.73 2.61
CA VAL A 90 -0.20 7.94 2.49
C VAL A 90 0.44 7.76 3.85
N LEU A 91 1.43 6.89 3.91
CA LEU A 91 2.32 6.73 5.04
C LEU A 91 3.66 7.35 4.67
N ALA A 92 4.14 8.30 5.45
CA ALA A 92 5.38 9.00 5.12
C ALA A 92 6.29 9.13 6.35
N HIS A 93 7.57 8.85 6.11
CA HIS A 93 8.66 9.14 7.02
C HIS A 93 9.62 10.13 6.36
N PHE A 94 9.96 11.19 7.08
CA PHE A 94 10.94 12.18 6.66
C PHE A 94 12.04 12.24 7.71
N ASN A 95 13.28 12.23 7.27
CA ASN A 95 14.44 12.36 8.11
C ASN A 95 15.51 13.22 7.42
N ASN A 96 16.22 14.03 8.20
CA ASN A 96 17.36 14.80 7.73
C ASN A 96 18.69 14.04 7.91
N ASP A 97 18.66 12.86 8.55
CA ASP A 97 19.84 12.01 8.69
C ASP A 97 20.01 11.15 7.43
N ILE A 98 21.03 11.50 6.65
CA ILE A 98 21.34 10.89 5.36
C ILE A 98 22.12 9.57 5.49
N THR A 99 22.63 9.25 6.67
CA THR A 99 23.55 8.13 6.88
C THR A 99 22.85 6.78 6.93
N ASP A 100 21.57 6.74 7.34
CA ASP A 100 20.81 5.52 7.50
C ASP A 100 19.69 5.39 6.45
N THR A 101 20.01 4.77 5.34
CA THR A 101 19.04 4.48 4.26
C THR A 101 18.73 2.98 4.08
N LEU A 102 19.43 2.11 4.81
CA LEU A 102 19.28 0.65 4.66
C LEU A 102 17.87 0.16 4.98
N TRP A 103 17.22 0.77 5.98
CA TRP A 103 15.83 0.43 6.34
C TRP A 103 14.82 0.63 5.20
N MET A 104 15.09 1.52 4.24
CA MET A 104 14.22 1.69 3.05
C MET A 104 14.20 0.44 2.18
N LYS A 105 15.33 -0.28 2.09
CA LYS A 105 15.40 -1.56 1.40
C LYS A 105 14.50 -2.58 2.10
N SER A 106 14.54 -2.65 3.43
CA SER A 106 13.68 -3.54 4.20
C SER A 106 12.19 -3.19 4.08
N VAL A 107 11.83 -1.90 3.95
CA VAL A 107 10.45 -1.51 3.64
C VAL A 107 10.03 -2.05 2.26
N LYS A 108 10.89 -1.95 1.24
CA LYS A 108 10.62 -2.52 -0.08
C LYS A 108 10.47 -4.04 -0.02
N GLU A 109 11.36 -4.74 0.68
CA GLU A 109 11.33 -6.20 0.84
C GLU A 109 10.02 -6.66 1.53
N MET A 110 9.60 -5.98 2.59
CA MET A 110 8.31 -6.21 3.26
C MET A 110 7.12 -6.07 2.29
N LEU A 111 7.14 -5.07 1.40
CA LEU A 111 6.09 -4.89 0.41
C LEU A 111 6.15 -5.96 -0.69
N VAL A 112 7.35 -6.37 -1.11
CA VAL A 112 7.54 -7.48 -2.07
C VAL A 112 7.06 -8.81 -1.49
N GLU A 113 7.35 -9.09 -0.23
CA GLU A 113 6.85 -10.29 0.45
C GLU A 113 5.32 -10.33 0.47
N LYS A 114 4.69 -9.18 0.71
CA LYS A 114 3.23 -9.09 0.84
C LYS A 114 2.49 -9.02 -0.50
N TYR A 115 3.02 -8.33 -1.49
CA TYR A 115 2.31 -7.99 -2.73
C TYR A 115 2.98 -8.51 -4.00
N GLY A 116 4.07 -9.27 -3.87
CA GLY A 116 4.89 -9.72 -4.99
C GLY A 116 5.85 -8.63 -5.50
N ASN A 117 6.53 -8.90 -6.62
CA ASN A 117 7.40 -7.91 -7.24
C ASN A 117 6.60 -6.72 -7.76
N PRO A 118 7.18 -5.49 -7.75
CA PRO A 118 6.51 -4.35 -8.36
C PRO A 118 6.39 -4.52 -9.88
N ASP A 119 5.27 -4.05 -10.46
CA ASP A 119 5.02 -4.08 -11.89
C ASP A 119 5.92 -3.09 -12.64
N THR A 120 6.24 -1.96 -12.00
CA THR A 120 7.16 -0.96 -12.56
C THR A 120 8.13 -0.43 -11.51
N PHE A 121 9.32 -0.09 -11.98
CA PHE A 121 10.36 0.55 -11.18
C PHE A 121 10.99 1.69 -11.98
N GLU A 122 10.98 2.88 -11.40
CA GLU A 122 11.47 4.12 -12.02
C GLU A 122 12.54 4.77 -11.14
N ILE A 123 13.55 5.36 -11.77
CA ILE A 123 14.59 6.13 -11.09
C ILE A 123 14.67 7.52 -11.73
N HIS A 124 14.47 8.55 -10.90
CA HIS A 124 14.62 9.96 -11.30
C HIS A 124 15.63 10.63 -10.36
N GLY A 125 16.90 10.65 -10.77
CA GLY A 125 17.98 11.13 -9.92
C GLY A 125 18.10 10.33 -8.62
N LYS A 126 17.89 10.99 -7.48
CA LYS A 126 17.95 10.36 -6.15
C LYS A 126 16.59 9.76 -5.70
N MET A 127 15.54 9.93 -6.48
CA MET A 127 14.22 9.39 -6.21
C MET A 127 14.05 8.04 -6.91
N LYS A 128 13.58 7.04 -6.16
CA LYS A 128 13.22 5.71 -6.68
C LYS A 128 11.76 5.46 -6.39
N THR A 129 11.04 4.96 -7.39
CA THR A 129 9.61 4.65 -7.28
C THR A 129 9.35 3.23 -7.73
N SER A 130 8.70 2.44 -6.89
CA SER A 130 8.18 1.11 -7.21
C SER A 130 6.65 1.17 -7.19
N LYS A 131 5.98 0.58 -8.18
CA LYS A 131 4.51 0.59 -8.29
C LYS A 131 4.00 -0.84 -8.43
N TRP A 132 2.93 -1.15 -7.73
CA TRP A 132 2.15 -2.38 -7.82
C TRP A 132 0.76 -2.00 -8.32
N GLU A 133 0.41 -2.51 -9.50
CA GLU A 133 -0.87 -2.22 -10.16
C GLU A 133 -1.79 -3.42 -9.99
N LYS A 134 -2.85 -3.25 -9.21
CA LYS A 134 -3.91 -4.25 -9.04
C LYS A 134 -5.18 -3.78 -9.77
N ALA A 135 -6.11 -4.68 -10.04
CA ALA A 135 -7.29 -4.40 -10.87
C ALA A 135 -7.99 -3.07 -10.52
N GLN A 136 -8.21 -2.80 -9.23
CA GLN A 136 -8.92 -1.60 -8.77
C GLN A 136 -8.07 -0.67 -7.90
N ASN A 137 -6.81 -1.01 -7.66
CA ASN A 137 -5.99 -0.33 -6.67
C ASN A 137 -4.53 -0.22 -7.12
N ARG A 138 -3.85 0.78 -6.60
CA ARG A 138 -2.42 0.98 -6.80
C ARG A 138 -1.72 1.10 -5.45
N LEU A 139 -0.58 0.44 -5.32
CA LEU A 139 0.40 0.70 -4.27
C LEU A 139 1.62 1.35 -4.90
N LYS A 140 2.17 2.36 -4.23
CA LYS A 140 3.37 3.04 -4.68
C LYS A 140 4.32 3.23 -3.50
N LEU A 141 5.56 2.81 -3.66
CA LEU A 141 6.66 3.14 -2.75
C LEU A 141 7.55 4.16 -3.42
N THR A 142 7.72 5.31 -2.80
CA THR A 142 8.69 6.33 -3.22
C THR A 142 9.75 6.49 -2.14
N THR A 143 11.01 6.39 -2.53
CA THR A 143 12.15 6.68 -1.67
C THR A 143 12.98 7.79 -2.27
N LEU A 144 13.41 8.73 -1.46
CA LEU A 144 14.31 9.81 -1.82
C LEU A 144 15.54 9.75 -0.89
N THR A 145 16.72 9.81 -1.46
CA THR A 145 18.00 9.86 -0.74
C THR A 145 18.75 11.16 -1.06
N GLY A 146 19.54 11.66 -0.13
CA GLY A 146 20.30 12.89 -0.31
C GLY A 146 20.19 13.80 0.91
N THR A 147 20.15 15.12 0.73
CA THR A 147 20.04 16.08 1.85
C THR A 147 18.79 15.90 2.71
N ASN A 148 17.71 15.40 2.10
CA ASN A 148 16.50 14.97 2.80
C ASN A 148 16.23 13.52 2.43
N VAL A 149 15.96 12.71 3.44
CA VAL A 149 15.58 11.31 3.28
C VAL A 149 14.08 11.19 3.43
N MET A 150 13.41 10.60 2.44
CA MET A 150 11.97 10.37 2.46
C MET A 150 11.67 8.93 2.06
N CYS A 151 10.75 8.31 2.79
CA CYS A 151 10.10 7.08 2.38
C CYS A 151 8.60 7.27 2.48
N ALA A 152 7.90 7.12 1.35
CA ALA A 152 6.45 7.23 1.30
C ALA A 152 5.83 5.97 0.69
N ILE A 153 4.86 5.40 1.40
CA ILE A 153 4.03 4.29 0.94
C ILE A 153 2.64 4.86 0.66
N GLU A 154 2.16 4.73 -0.56
CA GLU A 154 0.92 5.32 -1.02
C GLU A 154 -0.03 4.24 -1.53
N TYR A 155 -1.17 4.10 -0.88
CA TYR A 155 -2.27 3.22 -1.26
C TYR A 155 -3.34 4.06 -1.94
N ILE A 156 -3.78 3.69 -3.15
CA ILE A 156 -4.72 4.47 -3.97
C ILE A 156 -5.80 3.56 -4.53
N SER A 157 -7.07 4.00 -4.43
CA SER A 157 -8.18 3.38 -5.16
C SER A 157 -8.26 3.96 -6.57
N ARG A 158 -8.21 3.13 -7.62
CA ARG A 158 -8.32 3.57 -9.03
C ARG A 158 -9.69 4.12 -9.38
N GLY A 159 -10.76 3.66 -8.73
CA GLY A 159 -12.11 4.17 -8.95
C GLY A 159 -12.28 5.66 -8.65
N SER A 160 -11.30 6.30 -7.98
CA SER A 160 -11.30 7.73 -7.70
C SER A 160 -10.55 8.57 -8.75
N GLU A 161 -9.63 7.96 -9.50
CA GLU A 161 -8.85 8.67 -10.54
C GLU A 161 -9.73 8.99 -11.76
N SER A 162 -10.71 8.12 -12.09
CA SER A 162 -11.65 8.33 -13.21
C SER A 162 -12.66 9.46 -12.99
N LYS A 163 -12.79 10.01 -11.78
CA LYS A 163 -13.72 11.10 -11.45
C LYS A 163 -13.10 12.49 -11.52
N LYS A 164 -11.82 12.62 -11.90
CA LYS A 164 -11.08 13.88 -11.98
C LYS A 164 -10.86 14.39 -13.40
N LEU A 165 -11.51 13.76 -14.40
CA LEU A 165 -11.54 14.23 -15.79
C LEU A 165 -12.82 14.97 -16.10
#